data_1b6d903469a55f9430de713f4a0aa041
#
_entry.id   1b6d903469a55f9430de713f4a0aa041
#
_cell.length_a   1.000
_cell.length_b   1.000
_cell.length_c   1.000
_cell.angle_alpha   90.00
_cell.angle_beta   90.00
_cell.angle_gamma   90.00
#
_symmetry.space_group_name_H-M   'P 1'
#
loop_
_entity.id
_entity.type
_entity.pdbx_description
1 polymer ?
#
loop_
_entity_poly.entity_id
_entity_poly.type
_entity_poly.pdbx_seq_one_letter_code
_entity_poly.pdbx_strand_id
1 'polypeptide(L)'
;GVVSDFTGKVRSLQVGQGTWFTADAAVRGLPDIRTTHFDLTIPRLTSTAESIDALAAGIGGRALSDKLVAILGNSGDIDVNARFRGLLSSFDMRVGAKTDVGGIDCNLQMSPLRGGRSSVRGDVAARNLRLGELLGRRDLLGNATLTAFVDGVVGRGVTDANVVGNVTQLGFNGYVYDSLRLDGRLRNREFDGRITARDPNLDFDFLGMVDFNDSVPRYDFTMDLRRADLARLHGNRRDSVSELSAHIVAKAGGRSLDDLNGRIQVTDVLYRYNDKQLTSKSMTVTGENSARSKLVELRSDFADATFRSKTSYREVFRYLRASAWKY
;
A
#
# COMPACT_ATOMS: atom_id res chain seq x y z
N GLY A 1 -11.08 -17.36 -45.81
CA GLY A 1 -9.81 -17.65 -45.15
C GLY A 1 -9.76 -17.00 -43.78
N VAL A 2 -9.30 -17.73 -42.79
CA VAL A 2 -9.05 -17.17 -41.45
C VAL A 2 -7.69 -16.50 -41.49
N VAL A 3 -7.61 -15.21 -41.14
CA VAL A 3 -6.34 -14.52 -41.01
C VAL A 3 -5.71 -14.99 -39.70
N SER A 4 -4.65 -15.79 -39.78
CA SER A 4 -3.93 -16.27 -38.58
C SER A 4 -2.84 -15.31 -38.12
N ASP A 5 -2.25 -14.57 -39.06
CA ASP A 5 -1.14 -13.67 -38.80
C ASP A 5 -1.42 -12.31 -39.42
N PHE A 6 -1.11 -11.28 -38.65
CA PHE A 6 -1.29 -9.89 -39.06
C PHE A 6 -0.07 -9.07 -38.65
N THR A 7 0.40 -8.24 -39.58
CA THR A 7 1.39 -7.20 -39.29
C THR A 7 0.86 -5.89 -39.82
N GLY A 8 0.90 -4.85 -39.01
CA GLY A 8 0.39 -3.54 -39.37
C GLY A 8 1.14 -2.42 -38.69
N LYS A 9 1.21 -1.31 -39.40
CA LYS A 9 1.75 -0.06 -38.87
C LYS A 9 0.69 1.01 -38.94
N VAL A 10 0.31 1.52 -37.79
CA VAL A 10 -0.61 2.63 -37.65
C VAL A 10 0.19 3.91 -37.46
N ARG A 11 0.22 4.78 -38.46
CA ARG A 11 0.97 6.04 -38.40
C ARG A 11 0.24 7.12 -37.59
N SER A 12 -1.08 7.11 -37.64
CA SER A 12 -1.95 7.94 -36.82
C SER A 12 -3.38 7.41 -36.96
N LEU A 13 -4.01 7.08 -35.89
CA LEU A 13 -5.41 6.71 -35.85
C LEU A 13 -6.11 7.46 -34.75
N GLN A 14 -7.26 8.04 -35.10
CA GLN A 14 -8.17 8.62 -34.14
C GLN A 14 -9.36 7.66 -33.92
N VAL A 15 -9.62 7.35 -32.65
CA VAL A 15 -10.78 6.53 -32.26
C VAL A 15 -11.68 7.38 -31.36
N GLY A 16 -12.92 7.61 -31.80
CA GLY A 16 -13.83 8.52 -31.12
C GLY A 16 -13.32 9.97 -31.12
N GLN A 17 -13.74 10.74 -30.13
CA GLN A 17 -13.39 12.17 -30.04
C GLN A 17 -12.13 12.46 -29.21
N GLY A 18 -11.58 11.46 -28.48
CA GLY A 18 -10.52 11.70 -27.48
C GLY A 18 -9.30 10.80 -27.57
N THR A 19 -9.28 9.80 -28.46
CA THR A 19 -8.13 8.87 -28.51
C THR A 19 -7.35 9.01 -29.81
N TRP A 20 -6.06 9.28 -29.66
CA TRP A 20 -5.09 9.32 -30.77
C TRP A 20 -3.96 8.36 -30.45
N PHE A 21 -3.59 7.51 -31.42
CA PHE A 21 -2.46 6.64 -31.22
C PHE A 21 -1.67 6.33 -32.49
N THR A 22 -0.41 6.02 -32.29
CA THR A 22 0.49 5.41 -33.26
C THR A 22 0.87 4.04 -32.75
N ALA A 23 0.92 3.03 -33.61
CA ALA A 23 1.26 1.69 -33.21
C ALA A 23 1.93 0.90 -34.32
N ASP A 24 2.93 0.09 -33.97
CA ASP A 24 3.43 -1.00 -34.76
C ASP A 24 2.94 -2.30 -34.09
N ALA A 25 2.26 -3.16 -34.84
CA ALA A 25 1.67 -4.39 -34.34
C ALA A 25 2.03 -5.58 -35.22
N ALA A 26 2.48 -6.65 -34.60
CA ALA A 26 2.54 -7.98 -35.19
C ALA A 26 1.75 -8.94 -34.30
N VAL A 27 0.77 -9.61 -34.87
CA VAL A 27 -0.12 -10.54 -34.20
C VAL A 27 -0.08 -11.87 -34.92
N ARG A 28 0.15 -12.97 -34.22
CA ARG A 28 0.28 -14.33 -34.80
C ARG A 28 -0.56 -15.32 -33.98
N GLY A 29 -1.29 -16.17 -34.69
CA GLY A 29 -2.05 -17.25 -34.05
C GLY A 29 -3.52 -16.95 -33.78
N LEU A 30 -4.11 -15.98 -34.50
CA LEU A 30 -5.57 -15.77 -34.46
C LEU A 30 -6.32 -16.99 -35.05
N PRO A 31 -7.56 -17.27 -34.64
CA PRO A 31 -8.46 -16.37 -33.84
C PRO A 31 -8.43 -16.59 -32.32
N ASP A 32 -7.73 -17.61 -31.78
CA ASP A 32 -7.72 -17.83 -30.34
C ASP A 32 -6.74 -16.85 -29.65
N ILE A 33 -7.29 -15.79 -29.09
CA ILE A 33 -6.54 -14.72 -28.43
C ILE A 33 -5.69 -15.22 -27.24
N ARG A 34 -6.01 -16.39 -26.66
CA ARG A 34 -5.27 -16.96 -25.53
C ARG A 34 -3.94 -17.57 -25.96
N THR A 35 -3.86 -18.01 -27.22
CA THR A 35 -2.66 -18.59 -27.84
C THR A 35 -2.01 -17.65 -28.85
N THR A 36 -2.59 -16.48 -29.04
CA THR A 36 -2.11 -15.44 -29.94
C THR A 36 -0.90 -14.74 -29.34
N HIS A 37 0.18 -14.68 -30.11
CA HIS A 37 1.38 -13.93 -29.76
C HIS A 37 1.27 -12.50 -30.29
N PHE A 38 1.47 -11.54 -29.41
CA PHE A 38 1.48 -10.12 -29.71
C PHE A 38 2.89 -9.56 -29.64
N ASP A 39 3.28 -8.74 -30.59
CA ASP A 39 4.43 -7.84 -30.53
C ASP A 39 3.90 -6.44 -30.87
N LEU A 40 3.63 -5.67 -29.83
CA LEU A 40 2.98 -4.36 -29.92
C LEU A 40 3.97 -3.29 -29.44
N THR A 41 4.16 -2.27 -30.25
CA THR A 41 4.88 -1.05 -29.86
C THR A 41 3.96 0.12 -30.10
N ILE A 42 3.65 0.85 -29.04
CA ILE A 42 2.81 2.05 -29.04
C ILE A 42 3.71 3.21 -28.61
N PRO A 43 4.33 3.93 -29.57
CA PRO A 43 5.21 5.05 -29.25
C PRO A 43 4.46 6.17 -28.54
N ARG A 44 3.18 6.37 -28.91
CA ARG A 44 2.31 7.36 -28.29
C ARG A 44 0.85 6.97 -28.40
N LEU A 45 0.15 7.03 -27.27
CA LEU A 45 -1.29 6.96 -27.14
C LEU A 45 -1.72 8.11 -26.25
N THR A 46 -2.56 9.00 -26.75
CA THR A 46 -3.24 10.01 -25.94
C THR A 46 -4.71 9.66 -25.87
N SER A 47 -5.28 9.59 -24.69
CA SER A 47 -6.65 9.10 -24.49
C SER A 47 -7.25 9.61 -23.18
N THR A 48 -8.55 9.36 -23.01
CA THR A 48 -9.27 9.49 -21.75
C THR A 48 -9.52 8.10 -21.15
N ALA A 49 -9.86 8.05 -19.86
CA ALA A 49 -10.18 6.81 -19.16
C ALA A 49 -11.29 5.99 -19.84
N GLU A 50 -12.35 6.65 -20.26
CA GLU A 50 -13.51 6.01 -20.92
C GLU A 50 -13.12 5.37 -22.25
N SER A 51 -12.28 6.08 -23.01
CA SER A 51 -11.81 5.58 -24.31
C SER A 51 -10.84 4.40 -24.15
N ILE A 52 -10.02 4.37 -23.10
CA ILE A 52 -9.14 3.23 -22.79
C ILE A 52 -9.95 2.00 -22.39
N ASP A 53 -11.01 2.15 -21.60
CA ASP A 53 -11.90 1.03 -21.24
C ASP A 53 -12.61 0.44 -22.48
N ALA A 54 -13.11 1.29 -23.36
CA ALA A 54 -13.71 0.88 -24.62
C ALA A 54 -12.70 0.14 -25.53
N LEU A 55 -11.47 0.60 -25.62
CA LEU A 55 -10.40 -0.07 -26.38
C LEU A 55 -10.04 -1.43 -25.76
N ALA A 56 -9.91 -1.51 -24.43
CA ALA A 56 -9.59 -2.74 -23.74
C ALA A 56 -10.71 -3.79 -23.91
N ALA A 57 -11.97 -3.38 -23.85
CA ALA A 57 -13.13 -4.23 -24.11
C ALA A 57 -13.14 -4.76 -25.56
N GLY A 58 -12.78 -3.92 -26.54
CA GLY A 58 -12.70 -4.29 -27.96
C GLY A 58 -11.58 -5.29 -28.27
N ILE A 59 -10.43 -5.20 -27.61
CA ILE A 59 -9.28 -6.07 -27.84
C ILE A 59 -9.38 -7.38 -27.05
N GLY A 60 -9.80 -7.33 -25.79
CA GLY A 60 -9.75 -8.47 -24.87
C GLY A 60 -11.11 -9.14 -24.61
N GLY A 61 -12.21 -8.62 -25.16
CA GLY A 61 -13.56 -9.13 -24.90
C GLY A 61 -14.04 -8.95 -23.43
N ARG A 62 -13.28 -8.22 -22.60
CA ARG A 62 -13.60 -7.86 -21.23
C ARG A 62 -13.26 -6.40 -20.98
N ALA A 63 -14.20 -5.66 -20.42
CA ALA A 63 -13.93 -4.34 -19.86
C ALA A 63 -12.90 -4.44 -18.70
N LEU A 64 -12.21 -3.35 -18.43
CA LEU A 64 -11.37 -3.23 -17.24
C LEU A 64 -12.22 -3.42 -15.98
N SER A 65 -11.61 -3.85 -14.88
CA SER A 65 -12.35 -3.94 -13.62
C SER A 65 -12.85 -2.56 -13.20
N ASP A 66 -14.03 -2.49 -12.55
CA ASP A 66 -14.63 -1.24 -12.07
C ASP A 66 -13.64 -0.38 -11.25
N LYS A 67 -12.75 -1.03 -10.49
CA LYS A 67 -11.70 -0.35 -9.74
C LYS A 67 -10.67 0.32 -10.64
N LEU A 68 -10.25 -0.34 -11.72
CA LEU A 68 -9.31 0.23 -12.69
C LEU A 68 -9.94 1.37 -13.46
N VAL A 69 -11.20 1.22 -13.87
CA VAL A 69 -11.96 2.28 -14.55
C VAL A 69 -12.08 3.51 -13.64
N ALA A 70 -12.40 3.33 -12.37
CA ALA A 70 -12.46 4.42 -11.39
C ALA A 70 -11.11 5.12 -11.19
N ILE A 71 -10.01 4.34 -11.11
CA ILE A 71 -8.65 4.88 -10.99
C ILE A 71 -8.28 5.68 -12.26
N LEU A 72 -8.52 5.13 -13.43
CA LEU A 72 -8.25 5.81 -14.70
C LEU A 72 -9.13 7.08 -14.86
N GLY A 73 -10.41 7.01 -14.47
CA GLY A 73 -11.33 8.16 -14.51
C GLY A 73 -10.84 9.35 -13.69
N ASN A 74 -10.14 9.09 -12.60
CA ASN A 74 -9.52 10.13 -11.77
C ASN A 74 -8.18 10.65 -12.33
N SER A 75 -7.65 10.04 -13.40
CA SER A 75 -6.32 10.36 -13.94
C SER A 75 -6.29 11.55 -14.90
N GLY A 76 -7.47 12.00 -15.37
CA GLY A 76 -7.58 13.05 -16.40
C GLY A 76 -7.10 12.58 -17.77
N ASP A 77 -6.41 13.46 -18.50
CA ASP A 77 -5.78 13.11 -19.77
C ASP A 77 -4.61 12.15 -19.55
N ILE A 78 -4.52 11.14 -20.41
CA ILE A 78 -3.55 10.05 -20.30
C ILE A 78 -2.70 10.02 -21.57
N ASP A 79 -1.38 10.20 -21.43
CA ASP A 79 -0.39 10.02 -22.49
C ASP A 79 0.46 8.79 -22.16
N VAL A 80 0.40 7.76 -23.01
CA VAL A 80 1.02 6.46 -22.79
C VAL A 80 1.99 6.14 -23.91
N ASN A 81 3.15 5.63 -23.54
CA ASN A 81 4.00 4.83 -24.41
C ASN A 81 4.06 3.40 -23.86
N ALA A 82 3.97 2.41 -24.74
CA ALA A 82 3.93 1.02 -24.32
C ALA A 82 4.63 0.09 -25.32
N ARG A 83 5.23 -0.96 -24.78
CA ARG A 83 5.70 -2.12 -25.54
C ARG A 83 5.22 -3.38 -24.84
N PHE A 84 4.61 -4.25 -25.60
CA PHE A 84 4.11 -5.54 -25.13
C PHE A 84 4.59 -6.64 -26.09
N ARG A 85 5.19 -7.70 -25.56
CA ARG A 85 5.63 -8.85 -26.32
C ARG A 85 5.29 -10.13 -25.60
N GLY A 86 4.60 -11.02 -26.27
CA GLY A 86 4.24 -12.36 -25.78
C GLY A 86 2.77 -12.69 -25.92
N LEU A 87 2.34 -13.67 -25.13
CA LEU A 87 0.93 -14.07 -24.95
C LEU A 87 0.31 -13.23 -23.85
N LEU A 88 -1.02 -13.11 -23.79
CA LEU A 88 -1.70 -12.45 -22.67
C LEU A 88 -1.44 -13.12 -21.31
N SER A 89 -1.04 -14.40 -21.32
CA SER A 89 -0.69 -15.16 -20.11
C SER A 89 0.81 -15.18 -19.81
N SER A 90 1.66 -14.79 -20.77
CA SER A 90 3.12 -14.82 -20.65
C SER A 90 3.72 -13.70 -21.50
N PHE A 91 4.20 -12.65 -20.89
CA PHE A 91 4.64 -11.46 -21.61
C PHE A 91 5.76 -10.69 -20.92
N ASP A 92 6.45 -9.91 -21.74
CA ASP A 92 7.28 -8.78 -21.34
C ASP A 92 6.52 -7.48 -21.68
N MET A 93 6.38 -6.59 -20.72
CA MET A 93 5.67 -5.33 -20.89
C MET A 93 6.48 -4.17 -20.31
N ARG A 94 6.56 -3.09 -21.09
CA ARG A 94 7.04 -1.78 -20.63
C ARG A 94 5.96 -0.76 -20.89
N VAL A 95 5.63 0.02 -19.88
CA VAL A 95 4.63 1.10 -19.96
C VAL A 95 5.18 2.33 -19.26
N GLY A 96 5.15 3.46 -19.97
CA GLY A 96 5.30 4.78 -19.37
C GLY A 96 4.00 5.53 -19.57
N ALA A 97 3.38 5.98 -18.50
CA ALA A 97 2.16 6.77 -18.54
C ALA A 97 2.38 8.10 -17.83
N LYS A 98 1.95 9.17 -18.48
CA LYS A 98 1.82 10.51 -17.90
C LYS A 98 0.35 10.85 -17.84
N THR A 99 -0.09 11.36 -16.72
CA THR A 99 -1.47 11.74 -16.48
C THR A 99 -1.52 13.11 -15.81
N ASP A 100 -2.69 13.70 -15.71
CA ASP A 100 -2.87 14.95 -14.96
C ASP A 100 -2.54 14.79 -13.47
N VAL A 101 -2.59 13.57 -12.96
CA VAL A 101 -2.30 13.26 -11.54
C VAL A 101 -0.89 12.72 -11.30
N GLY A 102 -0.01 12.76 -12.31
CA GLY A 102 1.39 12.32 -12.19
C GLY A 102 1.82 11.26 -13.19
N GLY A 103 3.01 10.71 -13.02
CA GLY A 103 3.60 9.72 -13.93
C GLY A 103 3.78 8.35 -13.29
N ILE A 104 3.62 7.30 -14.10
CA ILE A 104 3.90 5.90 -13.74
C ILE A 104 4.74 5.28 -14.84
N ASP A 105 5.80 4.57 -14.46
CA ASP A 105 6.55 3.69 -15.35
C ASP A 105 6.55 2.29 -14.77
N CYS A 106 6.38 1.30 -15.62
CA CYS A 106 6.56 -0.09 -15.24
C CYS A 106 7.28 -0.90 -16.31
N ASN A 107 8.08 -1.87 -15.86
CA ASN A 107 8.72 -2.87 -16.71
C ASN A 107 8.47 -4.22 -16.04
N LEU A 108 7.54 -4.99 -16.58
CA LEU A 108 7.03 -6.20 -15.95
C LEU A 108 7.17 -7.40 -16.89
N GLN A 109 7.59 -8.51 -16.32
CA GLN A 109 7.54 -9.83 -16.94
C GLN A 109 6.49 -10.68 -16.23
N MET A 110 5.67 -11.36 -16.99
CA MET A 110 4.69 -12.30 -16.46
C MET A 110 4.84 -13.66 -17.15
N SER A 111 4.82 -14.74 -16.36
CA SER A 111 4.86 -16.11 -16.87
C SER A 111 3.83 -16.99 -16.15
N PRO A 112 3.13 -17.88 -16.87
CA PRO A 112 2.12 -18.74 -16.28
C PRO A 112 2.75 -19.81 -15.41
N LEU A 113 2.09 -20.11 -14.30
CA LEU A 113 2.40 -21.21 -13.40
C LEU A 113 1.23 -22.20 -13.36
N ARG A 114 1.49 -23.41 -12.84
CA ARG A 114 0.44 -24.40 -12.66
C ARG A 114 -0.64 -23.88 -11.71
N GLY A 115 -1.88 -24.29 -11.93
CA GLY A 115 -3.01 -23.97 -11.04
C GLY A 115 -3.58 -22.56 -11.25
N GLY A 116 -3.42 -21.93 -12.43
CA GLY A 116 -4.00 -20.62 -12.75
C GLY A 116 -3.37 -19.46 -11.97
N ARG A 117 -2.11 -19.61 -11.60
CA ARG A 117 -1.24 -18.58 -11.03
C ARG A 117 -0.26 -18.09 -12.09
N SER A 118 0.35 -16.96 -11.86
CA SER A 118 1.41 -16.41 -12.70
C SER A 118 2.54 -15.87 -11.82
N SER A 119 3.78 -16.06 -12.27
CA SER A 119 4.90 -15.29 -11.72
C SER A 119 4.87 -13.89 -12.32
N VAL A 120 5.18 -12.91 -11.51
CA VAL A 120 5.32 -11.50 -11.91
C VAL A 120 6.64 -10.99 -11.37
N ARG A 121 7.44 -10.36 -12.23
CA ARG A 121 8.73 -9.77 -11.87
C ARG A 121 8.93 -8.47 -12.60
N GLY A 122 9.48 -7.46 -11.92
CA GLY A 122 9.87 -6.22 -12.56
C GLY A 122 9.87 -5.00 -11.68
N ASP A 123 10.02 -3.84 -12.32
CA ASP A 123 10.15 -2.54 -11.69
C ASP A 123 8.91 -1.70 -11.92
N VAL A 124 8.54 -0.94 -10.90
CA VAL A 124 7.48 0.09 -10.93
C VAL A 124 8.04 1.38 -10.35
N ALA A 125 7.78 2.49 -11.02
CA ALA A 125 8.11 3.82 -10.53
C ALA A 125 6.89 4.74 -10.63
N ALA A 126 6.65 5.51 -9.57
CA ALA A 126 5.68 6.61 -9.57
C ALA A 126 6.43 7.93 -9.40
N ARG A 127 6.05 8.94 -10.17
CA ARG A 127 6.64 10.28 -10.13
C ARG A 127 5.57 11.31 -9.85
N ASN A 128 5.68 11.96 -8.70
CA ASN A 128 4.77 13.01 -8.24
C ASN A 128 3.28 12.62 -8.42
N LEU A 129 2.97 11.35 -8.13
CA LEU A 129 1.64 10.78 -8.33
C LEU A 129 0.71 11.26 -7.23
N ARG A 130 -0.35 11.99 -7.56
CA ARG A 130 -1.37 12.49 -6.63
C ARG A 130 -2.29 11.35 -6.17
N LEU A 131 -1.78 10.52 -5.23
CA LEU A 131 -2.46 9.31 -4.76
C LEU A 131 -3.86 9.60 -4.21
N GLY A 132 -4.03 10.72 -3.51
CA GLY A 132 -5.31 11.12 -2.94
C GLY A 132 -6.38 11.39 -4.00
N GLU A 133 -6.00 11.95 -5.13
CA GLU A 133 -6.91 12.15 -6.26
C GLU A 133 -7.21 10.82 -6.95
N LEU A 134 -6.17 10.06 -7.26
CA LEU A 134 -6.28 8.79 -7.96
C LEU A 134 -7.15 7.76 -7.20
N LEU A 135 -7.01 7.72 -5.87
CA LEU A 135 -7.72 6.76 -5.00
C LEU A 135 -8.98 7.34 -4.33
N GLY A 136 -9.34 8.60 -4.63
CA GLY A 136 -10.49 9.27 -4.00
C GLY A 136 -10.32 9.52 -2.50
N ARG A 137 -9.08 9.63 -2.00
CA ARG A 137 -8.74 9.80 -0.57
C ARG A 137 -7.85 11.03 -0.33
N ARG A 138 -8.27 12.19 -0.86
CA ARG A 138 -7.56 13.46 -0.73
C ARG A 138 -7.41 13.93 0.73
N ASP A 139 -8.28 13.46 1.60
CA ASP A 139 -8.26 13.72 3.04
C ASP A 139 -7.05 13.09 3.75
N LEU A 140 -6.55 11.97 3.21
CA LEU A 140 -5.53 11.15 3.85
C LEU A 140 -4.22 11.09 3.04
N LEU A 141 -4.32 11.01 1.71
CA LEU A 141 -3.20 10.76 0.82
C LEU A 141 -2.87 12.01 0.00
N GLY A 142 -1.59 12.36 -0.07
CA GLY A 142 -1.03 13.40 -0.92
C GLY A 142 -0.29 12.81 -2.13
N ASN A 143 0.78 13.49 -2.52
CA ASN A 143 1.64 13.09 -3.63
C ASN A 143 2.60 11.97 -3.19
N ALA A 144 2.95 11.10 -4.14
CA ALA A 144 3.97 10.08 -3.94
C ALA A 144 4.97 10.05 -5.08
N THR A 145 6.23 9.87 -4.72
CA THR A 145 7.34 9.55 -5.63
C THR A 145 8.07 8.34 -5.06
N LEU A 146 8.07 7.24 -5.80
CA LEU A 146 8.64 5.97 -5.33
C LEU A 146 9.15 5.12 -6.50
N THR A 147 10.04 4.20 -6.16
CA THR A 147 10.44 3.08 -7.00
C THR A 147 10.30 1.78 -6.23
N ALA A 148 9.86 0.71 -6.89
CA ALA A 148 9.78 -0.60 -6.28
C ALA A 148 10.15 -1.68 -7.30
N PHE A 149 10.85 -2.70 -6.83
CA PHE A 149 11.04 -3.97 -7.53
C PHE A 149 10.14 -5.02 -6.88
N VAL A 150 9.45 -5.79 -7.71
CA VAL A 150 8.53 -6.85 -7.28
C VAL A 150 8.95 -8.16 -7.94
N ASP A 151 9.00 -9.24 -7.15
CA ASP A 151 9.25 -10.60 -7.65
C ASP A 151 8.37 -11.59 -6.87
N GLY A 152 7.39 -12.18 -7.55
CA GLY A 152 6.43 -13.01 -6.85
C GLY A 152 5.42 -13.75 -7.71
N VAL A 153 4.36 -14.19 -7.06
CA VAL A 153 3.28 -14.99 -7.63
C VAL A 153 1.94 -14.35 -7.35
N VAL A 154 1.11 -14.24 -8.37
CA VAL A 154 -0.24 -13.69 -8.29
C VAL A 154 -1.25 -14.64 -8.96
N GLY A 155 -2.49 -14.57 -8.54
CA GLY A 155 -3.63 -15.27 -9.16
C GLY A 155 -4.44 -16.11 -8.18
N ARG A 156 -5.71 -16.35 -8.52
CA ARG A 156 -6.68 -17.09 -7.68
C ARG A 156 -6.78 -16.61 -6.24
N GLY A 157 -6.76 -15.29 -6.04
CA GLY A 157 -6.84 -14.70 -4.69
C GLY A 157 -5.54 -14.82 -3.87
N VAL A 158 -4.44 -15.26 -4.49
CA VAL A 158 -3.12 -15.31 -3.86
C VAL A 158 -2.26 -14.18 -4.42
N THR A 159 -1.65 -13.44 -3.54
CA THR A 159 -0.52 -12.54 -3.81
C THR A 159 0.59 -12.94 -2.87
N ASP A 160 1.75 -13.30 -3.39
CA ASP A 160 2.92 -13.67 -2.60
C ASP A 160 4.16 -13.15 -3.35
N ALA A 161 4.70 -12.03 -2.91
CA ALA A 161 5.77 -11.33 -3.62
C ALA A 161 6.78 -10.72 -2.65
N ASN A 162 8.05 -10.79 -3.01
CA ASN A 162 9.09 -9.98 -2.44
C ASN A 162 9.02 -8.59 -3.06
N VAL A 163 9.11 -7.57 -2.22
CA VAL A 163 9.05 -6.16 -2.62
C VAL A 163 10.21 -5.43 -2.01
N VAL A 164 11.00 -4.77 -2.86
CA VAL A 164 12.04 -3.83 -2.42
C VAL A 164 11.67 -2.47 -2.98
N GLY A 165 11.42 -1.50 -2.10
CA GLY A 165 10.92 -0.18 -2.48
C GLY A 165 11.68 0.95 -1.80
N ASN A 166 11.83 2.05 -2.53
CA ASN A 166 12.32 3.32 -2.01
C ASN A 166 11.26 4.39 -2.28
N VAL A 167 10.83 5.07 -1.24
CA VAL A 167 9.88 6.18 -1.30
C VAL A 167 10.66 7.44 -1.00
N THR A 168 10.83 8.30 -2.00
CA THR A 168 11.51 9.58 -1.84
C THR A 168 10.55 10.69 -1.41
N GLN A 169 9.25 10.47 -1.59
CA GLN A 169 8.22 11.40 -1.13
C GLN A 169 6.89 10.66 -0.96
N LEU A 170 6.22 10.87 0.17
CA LEU A 170 4.88 10.35 0.44
C LEU A 170 4.06 11.35 1.27
N GLY A 171 3.08 11.96 0.68
CA GLY A 171 2.07 12.74 1.40
C GLY A 171 1.09 11.82 2.13
N PHE A 172 1.04 11.89 3.46
CA PHE A 172 0.10 11.14 4.26
C PHE A 172 -0.32 11.94 5.50
N ASN A 173 -1.62 12.01 5.78
CA ASN A 173 -2.22 12.73 6.91
C ASN A 173 -1.74 14.19 7.04
N GLY A 174 -1.55 14.86 5.89
CA GLY A 174 -1.12 16.27 5.83
C GLY A 174 0.38 16.49 6.04
N TYR A 175 1.18 15.44 6.25
CA TYR A 175 2.63 15.49 6.30
C TYR A 175 3.25 14.84 5.06
N VAL A 176 4.42 15.33 4.64
CA VAL A 176 5.19 14.76 3.53
C VAL A 176 6.40 14.03 4.09
N TYR A 177 6.37 12.73 4.04
CA TYR A 177 7.44 11.83 4.48
C TYR A 177 8.49 11.70 3.38
N ASP A 178 9.76 11.71 3.79
CA ASP A 178 10.92 11.50 2.94
C ASP A 178 11.67 10.23 3.35
N SER A 179 12.42 9.67 2.38
CA SER A 179 13.42 8.61 2.66
C SER A 179 12.88 7.39 3.41
N LEU A 180 11.77 6.84 2.92
CA LEU A 180 11.27 5.55 3.40
C LEU A 180 11.81 4.43 2.51
N ARG A 181 12.23 3.34 3.12
CA ARG A 181 12.63 2.11 2.44
C ARG A 181 11.84 0.93 2.98
N LEU A 182 11.43 0.07 2.07
CA LEU A 182 10.71 -1.17 2.34
C LEU A 182 11.48 -2.32 1.69
N ASP A 183 11.70 -3.40 2.44
CA ASP A 183 12.34 -4.62 1.96
C ASP A 183 11.70 -5.81 2.70
N GLY A 184 10.87 -6.56 1.99
CA GLY A 184 10.14 -7.65 2.63
C GLY A 184 9.22 -8.41 1.68
N ARG A 185 8.47 -9.31 2.26
CA ARG A 185 7.49 -10.16 1.57
C ARG A 185 6.09 -9.71 1.88
N LEU A 186 5.30 -9.53 0.83
CA LEU A 186 3.87 -9.26 0.90
C LEU A 186 3.11 -10.55 0.54
N ARG A 187 2.34 -11.10 1.50
CA ARG A 187 1.50 -12.28 1.29
C ARG A 187 0.04 -11.94 1.56
N ASN A 188 -0.73 -11.71 0.50
CA ASN A 188 -2.08 -11.16 0.58
C ASN A 188 -2.11 -9.83 1.36
N ARG A 189 -2.55 -9.87 2.63
CA ARG A 189 -2.59 -8.70 3.52
C ARG A 189 -1.60 -8.82 4.69
N GLU A 190 -0.61 -9.68 4.57
CA GLU A 190 0.51 -9.85 5.50
C GLU A 190 1.75 -9.21 4.89
N PHE A 191 2.44 -8.40 5.67
CA PHE A 191 3.79 -7.92 5.38
C PHE A 191 4.75 -8.52 6.40
N ASP A 192 5.85 -9.08 5.91
CA ASP A 192 6.96 -9.58 6.74
C ASP A 192 8.27 -9.06 6.15
N GLY A 193 9.00 -8.26 6.93
CA GLY A 193 10.21 -7.62 6.43
C GLY A 193 10.66 -6.42 7.25
N ARG A 194 11.45 -5.58 6.59
CA ARG A 194 12.02 -4.36 7.15
C ARG A 194 11.40 -3.13 6.52
N ILE A 195 11.07 -2.13 7.35
CA ILE A 195 10.74 -0.77 6.94
C ILE A 195 11.65 0.18 7.69
N THR A 196 12.28 1.11 6.97
CA THR A 196 13.09 2.17 7.58
C THR A 196 12.60 3.53 7.15
N ALA A 197 12.59 4.48 8.07
CA ALA A 197 12.39 5.89 7.80
C ALA A 197 13.61 6.68 8.22
N ARG A 198 14.01 7.66 7.42
CA ARG A 198 15.09 8.60 7.69
C ARG A 198 14.65 10.03 7.35
N ASP A 199 13.47 10.35 7.81
CA ASP A 199 12.84 11.66 7.65
C ASP A 199 13.25 12.57 8.81
N PRO A 200 13.37 13.89 8.62
CA PRO A 200 13.73 14.81 9.72
C PRO A 200 12.82 14.74 10.94
N ASN A 201 11.56 14.37 10.77
CA ASN A 201 10.56 14.29 11.84
C ASN A 201 10.15 12.84 12.18
N LEU A 202 10.67 11.84 11.43
CA LEU A 202 10.40 10.42 11.67
C LEU A 202 11.61 9.56 11.34
N ASP A 203 12.26 9.02 12.37
CA ASP A 203 13.41 8.12 12.23
C ASP A 203 13.14 6.82 12.96
N PHE A 204 13.00 5.72 12.22
CA PHE A 204 12.82 4.38 12.79
C PHE A 204 13.38 3.26 11.93
N ASP A 205 13.64 2.14 12.57
CA ASP A 205 13.83 0.82 11.97
C ASP A 205 12.74 -0.12 12.48
N PHE A 206 11.97 -0.68 11.59
CA PHE A 206 10.99 -1.73 11.86
C PHE A 206 11.49 -3.04 11.24
N LEU A 207 11.36 -4.14 11.97
CA LEU A 207 11.64 -5.49 11.49
C LEU A 207 10.61 -6.45 12.05
N GLY A 208 9.92 -7.18 11.18
CA GLY A 208 8.97 -8.21 11.57
C GLY A 208 7.72 -8.24 10.73
N MET A 209 6.66 -8.81 11.28
CA MET A 209 5.44 -9.16 10.59
C MET A 209 4.23 -8.35 11.11
N VAL A 210 3.40 -7.92 10.15
CA VAL A 210 2.05 -7.39 10.40
C VAL A 210 1.07 -8.10 9.47
N ASP A 211 0.08 -8.75 10.02
CA ASP A 211 -0.90 -9.56 9.28
C ASP A 211 -2.33 -9.05 9.50
N PHE A 212 -2.99 -8.68 8.41
CA PHE A 212 -4.38 -8.23 8.34
C PHE A 212 -5.28 -9.21 7.58
N ASN A 213 -4.85 -10.47 7.37
CA ASN A 213 -5.65 -11.46 6.65
C ASN A 213 -6.91 -11.83 7.42
N ASP A 214 -6.79 -11.98 8.72
CA ASP A 214 -7.91 -12.30 9.60
C ASP A 214 -8.68 -11.06 10.06
N SER A 215 -9.83 -11.28 10.68
CA SER A 215 -10.63 -10.21 11.28
C SER A 215 -9.91 -9.51 12.44
N VAL A 216 -9.00 -10.21 13.13
CA VAL A 216 -8.15 -9.68 14.20
C VAL A 216 -6.72 -9.62 13.66
N PRO A 217 -6.13 -8.42 13.53
CA PRO A 217 -4.74 -8.28 13.09
C PRO A 217 -3.76 -8.97 14.03
N ARG A 218 -2.63 -9.43 13.49
CA ARG A 218 -1.52 -10.00 14.26
C ARG A 218 -0.26 -9.19 14.02
N TYR A 219 0.54 -9.06 15.06
CA TYR A 219 1.78 -8.30 15.09
C TYR A 219 2.88 -9.15 15.72
N ASP A 220 4.01 -9.30 15.04
CA ASP A 220 5.23 -9.90 15.56
C ASP A 220 6.42 -9.11 15.02
N PHE A 221 6.81 -8.05 15.74
CA PHE A 221 7.84 -7.14 15.27
C PHE A 221 8.68 -6.51 16.39
N THR A 222 9.83 -6.00 15.99
CA THR A 222 10.65 -5.08 16.75
C THR A 222 10.75 -3.75 16.00
N MET A 223 10.67 -2.64 16.70
CA MET A 223 10.82 -1.30 16.15
C MET A 223 11.70 -0.43 17.04
N ASP A 224 12.77 0.09 16.47
CA ASP A 224 13.62 1.13 17.08
C ASP A 224 13.14 2.49 16.58
N LEU A 225 12.36 3.19 17.37
CA LEU A 225 11.88 4.55 17.10
C LEU A 225 12.87 5.54 17.73
N ARG A 226 13.80 6.07 16.93
CA ARG A 226 14.76 7.07 17.41
C ARG A 226 14.16 8.44 17.56
N ARG A 227 13.21 8.78 16.69
CA ARG A 227 12.50 10.05 16.72
C ARG A 227 11.17 9.95 16.01
N ALA A 228 10.14 10.50 16.64
CA ALA A 228 8.88 10.86 15.99
C ALA A 228 8.42 12.22 16.56
N ASP A 229 8.42 13.26 15.74
CA ASP A 229 7.81 14.56 16.09
C ASP A 229 6.31 14.47 15.81
N LEU A 230 5.55 14.02 16.80
CA LEU A 230 4.11 13.77 16.68
C LEU A 230 3.31 15.05 16.39
N ALA A 231 3.82 16.21 16.77
CA ALA A 231 3.18 17.49 16.46
C ALA A 231 3.28 17.78 14.94
N ARG A 232 4.48 17.67 14.37
CA ARG A 232 4.73 17.89 12.93
C ARG A 232 4.12 16.79 12.05
N LEU A 233 4.13 15.55 12.52
CA LEU A 233 3.51 14.41 11.84
C LEU A 233 1.97 14.42 11.90
N HIS A 234 1.38 15.43 12.54
CA HIS A 234 -0.05 15.56 12.78
C HIS A 234 -0.66 14.42 13.60
N GLY A 235 0.18 13.68 14.33
CA GLY A 235 -0.25 12.64 15.27
C GLY A 235 -0.77 13.21 16.59
N ASN A 236 -0.22 14.35 17.03
CA ASN A 236 -0.71 15.10 18.16
C ASN A 236 -0.91 16.57 17.76
N ARG A 237 -2.15 17.04 17.75
CA ARG A 237 -2.52 18.42 17.36
C ARG A 237 -2.74 19.35 18.56
N ARG A 238 -2.56 18.84 19.78
CA ARG A 238 -2.83 19.61 21.02
C ARG A 238 -1.58 20.31 21.54
N ASP A 239 -0.42 19.67 21.37
CA ASP A 239 0.85 20.17 21.88
C ASP A 239 1.68 20.76 20.73
N SER A 240 2.36 21.87 20.99
CA SER A 240 3.26 22.50 20.03
C SER A 240 4.58 21.73 19.88
N VAL A 241 4.99 21.04 20.94
CA VAL A 241 6.12 20.10 20.97
C VAL A 241 5.59 18.76 21.42
N SER A 242 5.83 17.70 20.64
CA SER A 242 5.44 16.34 20.98
C SER A 242 6.36 15.36 20.27
N GLU A 243 7.48 15.03 20.92
CA GLU A 243 8.53 14.13 20.39
C GLU A 243 8.58 12.85 21.19
N LEU A 244 8.65 11.71 20.48
CA LEU A 244 8.73 10.38 21.05
C LEU A 244 9.93 9.63 20.51
N SER A 245 10.67 8.96 21.40
CA SER A 245 11.58 7.86 21.05
C SER A 245 11.31 6.65 21.96
N ALA A 246 11.49 5.44 21.44
CA ALA A 246 11.25 4.20 22.16
C ALA A 246 11.81 3.00 21.40
N HIS A 247 12.12 1.93 22.11
CA HIS A 247 12.29 0.60 21.54
C HIS A 247 11.02 -0.23 21.81
N ILE A 248 10.42 -0.82 20.78
CA ILE A 248 9.12 -1.50 20.85
C ILE A 248 9.27 -2.92 20.36
N VAL A 249 8.86 -3.89 21.18
CA VAL A 249 8.72 -5.30 20.80
C VAL A 249 7.24 -5.68 20.97
N ALA A 250 6.60 -6.09 19.88
CA ALA A 250 5.20 -6.49 19.89
C ALA A 250 5.06 -7.94 19.42
N LYS A 251 4.42 -8.76 20.24
CA LYS A 251 3.95 -10.09 19.87
C LYS A 251 2.51 -10.22 20.35
N ALA A 252 1.59 -9.75 19.53
CA ALA A 252 0.21 -9.57 19.93
C ALA A 252 -0.75 -9.65 18.73
N GLY A 253 -2.03 -9.84 19.05
CA GLY A 253 -3.14 -9.64 18.13
C GLY A 253 -4.17 -8.71 18.75
N GLY A 254 -4.90 -7.95 17.92
CA GLY A 254 -5.95 -7.06 18.39
C GLY A 254 -6.02 -5.75 17.59
N ARG A 255 -7.19 -5.12 17.60
CA ARG A 255 -7.43 -3.78 17.03
C ARG A 255 -7.49 -2.70 18.12
N SER A 256 -7.72 -3.13 19.35
CA SER A 256 -7.94 -2.28 20.51
C SER A 256 -7.60 -3.05 21.79
N LEU A 257 -7.68 -2.38 22.95
CA LEU A 257 -7.54 -3.05 24.24
C LEU A 257 -8.61 -4.14 24.48
N ASP A 258 -9.76 -4.03 23.82
CA ASP A 258 -10.87 -4.96 23.97
C ASP A 258 -10.63 -6.35 23.37
N ASP A 259 -9.73 -6.45 22.43
CA ASP A 259 -9.37 -7.68 21.72
C ASP A 259 -7.86 -7.93 21.68
N LEU A 260 -7.10 -7.19 22.49
CA LEU A 260 -5.67 -7.38 22.65
C LEU A 260 -5.36 -8.75 23.26
N ASN A 261 -4.62 -9.58 22.55
CA ASN A 261 -4.08 -10.85 23.02
C ASN A 261 -2.60 -10.92 22.72
N GLY A 262 -1.79 -11.11 23.78
CA GLY A 262 -0.34 -11.12 23.67
C GLY A 262 0.32 -10.00 24.45
N ARG A 263 1.56 -9.66 24.07
CA ARG A 263 2.43 -8.74 24.81
C ARG A 263 2.99 -7.67 23.89
N ILE A 264 3.00 -6.44 24.39
CA ILE A 264 3.70 -5.31 23.80
C ILE A 264 4.64 -4.76 24.88
N GLN A 265 5.93 -4.76 24.59
CA GLN A 265 6.96 -4.22 25.47
C GLN A 265 7.54 -2.97 24.84
N VAL A 266 7.63 -1.91 25.62
CA VAL A 266 8.22 -0.63 25.21
C VAL A 266 9.31 -0.28 26.21
N THR A 267 10.52 -0.07 25.74
CA THR A 267 11.66 0.29 26.58
C THR A 267 12.30 1.60 26.09
N ASP A 268 13.11 2.19 26.96
CA ASP A 268 13.86 3.41 26.68
C ASP A 268 12.98 4.55 26.13
N VAL A 269 11.80 4.70 26.74
CA VAL A 269 10.83 5.72 26.36
C VAL A 269 11.32 7.09 26.77
N LEU A 270 11.39 7.99 25.81
CA LEU A 270 11.55 9.42 26.04
C LEU A 270 10.46 10.15 25.29
N TYR A 271 9.52 10.76 26.04
CA TYR A 271 8.47 11.59 25.48
C TYR A 271 8.60 13.03 25.97
N ARG A 272 8.82 13.94 25.04
CA ARG A 272 8.88 15.38 25.29
C ARG A 272 7.58 16.02 24.80
N TYR A 273 6.94 16.81 25.65
CA TYR A 273 5.75 17.53 25.29
C TYR A 273 5.77 18.93 25.92
N ASN A 274 5.71 19.95 25.06
CA ASN A 274 5.91 21.34 25.41
C ASN A 274 7.23 21.51 26.20
N ASP A 275 7.17 21.96 27.45
CA ASP A 275 8.31 22.16 28.37
C ASP A 275 8.53 20.98 29.33
N LYS A 276 7.79 19.87 29.15
CA LYS A 276 7.83 18.68 30.02
C LYS A 276 8.47 17.48 29.31
N GLN A 277 9.00 16.60 30.14
CA GLN A 277 9.60 15.33 29.68
C GLN A 277 9.12 14.19 30.57
N LEU A 278 8.74 13.09 29.93
CA LEU A 278 8.47 11.81 30.58
C LEU A 278 9.47 10.78 30.08
N THR A 279 10.04 10.03 31.01
CA THR A 279 10.93 8.91 30.70
C THR A 279 10.41 7.64 31.35
N SER A 280 10.58 6.50 30.68
CA SER A 280 10.32 5.18 31.26
C SER A 280 11.34 4.19 30.75
N LYS A 281 11.95 3.43 31.65
CA LYS A 281 12.91 2.39 31.28
C LYS A 281 12.23 1.19 30.67
N SER A 282 11.05 0.83 31.18
CA SER A 282 10.28 -0.31 30.67
C SER A 282 8.80 -0.14 30.97
N MET A 283 8.00 -0.44 29.96
CA MET A 283 6.56 -0.55 30.05
C MET A 283 6.12 -1.81 29.28
N THR A 284 5.34 -2.67 29.91
CA THR A 284 4.79 -3.87 29.29
C THR A 284 3.27 -3.84 29.38
N VAL A 285 2.62 -4.01 28.25
CA VAL A 285 1.17 -4.22 28.18
C VAL A 285 0.92 -5.68 27.77
N THR A 286 0.19 -6.41 28.59
CA THR A 286 -0.22 -7.79 28.29
C THR A 286 -1.73 -7.86 28.21
N GLY A 287 -2.26 -8.45 27.18
CA GLY A 287 -3.67 -8.68 26.96
C GLY A 287 -4.01 -10.16 26.94
N GLU A 288 -5.08 -10.53 27.64
CA GLU A 288 -5.70 -11.87 27.60
C GLU A 288 -7.20 -11.69 27.51
N ASN A 289 -7.68 -11.47 26.28
CA ASN A 289 -9.08 -11.15 26.06
C ASN A 289 -9.79 -12.30 25.33
N SER A 290 -10.97 -12.62 25.82
CA SER A 290 -11.89 -13.59 25.24
C SER A 290 -13.31 -13.01 25.16
N ALA A 291 -14.23 -13.75 24.59
CA ALA A 291 -15.64 -13.35 24.55
C ALA A 291 -16.28 -13.21 25.96
N ARG A 292 -15.74 -13.90 26.96
CA ARG A 292 -16.31 -13.95 28.31
C ARG A 292 -15.53 -13.17 29.36
N SER A 293 -14.27 -12.86 29.12
CA SER A 293 -13.38 -12.19 30.07
C SER A 293 -12.34 -11.37 29.33
N LYS A 294 -12.12 -10.18 29.81
CA LYS A 294 -11.11 -9.25 29.32
C LYS A 294 -10.16 -8.93 30.45
N LEU A 295 -8.87 -9.13 30.20
CA LEU A 295 -7.79 -8.81 31.12
C LEU A 295 -6.72 -8.03 30.35
N VAL A 296 -6.37 -6.85 30.82
CA VAL A 296 -5.23 -6.08 30.36
C VAL A 296 -4.40 -5.68 31.58
N GLU A 297 -3.14 -6.02 31.54
CA GLU A 297 -2.16 -5.63 32.54
C GLU A 297 -1.17 -4.65 31.95
N LEU A 298 -0.95 -3.55 32.63
CA LEU A 298 0.15 -2.61 32.41
C LEU A 298 1.13 -2.78 33.57
N ARG A 299 2.39 -2.97 33.26
CA ARG A 299 3.52 -2.92 34.21
C ARG A 299 4.55 -1.96 33.70
N SER A 300 4.97 -1.03 34.53
CA SER A 300 6.00 -0.04 34.20
C SER A 300 6.84 0.32 35.42
N ASP A 301 7.90 1.07 35.20
CA ASP A 301 8.76 1.60 36.27
C ASP A 301 8.08 2.76 37.08
N PHE A 302 6.92 3.23 36.66
CA PHE A 302 6.18 4.30 37.32
C PHE A 302 4.76 3.92 37.75
N ALA A 303 4.17 2.87 37.20
CA ALA A 303 2.81 2.45 37.55
C ALA A 303 2.53 1.00 37.12
N ASP A 304 1.84 0.25 37.96
CA ASP A 304 1.24 -1.02 37.63
C ASP A 304 -0.29 -0.87 37.64
N ALA A 305 -0.94 -1.42 36.63
CA ALA A 305 -2.39 -1.40 36.54
C ALA A 305 -2.92 -2.70 35.97
N THR A 306 -4.00 -3.21 36.55
CA THR A 306 -4.71 -4.39 36.05
C THR A 306 -6.15 -4.02 35.80
N PHE A 307 -6.57 -4.17 34.57
CA PHE A 307 -7.94 -3.95 34.14
C PHE A 307 -8.62 -5.28 33.84
N ARG A 308 -9.65 -5.60 34.61
CA ARG A 308 -10.44 -6.80 34.41
C ARG A 308 -11.90 -6.42 34.18
N SER A 309 -12.48 -6.89 33.08
CA SER A 309 -13.85 -6.57 32.70
C SER A 309 -14.54 -7.75 32.03
N LYS A 310 -15.87 -7.77 32.11
CA LYS A 310 -16.74 -8.65 31.30
C LYS A 310 -17.33 -7.94 30.10
N THR A 311 -17.23 -6.60 30.08
CA THR A 311 -17.73 -5.73 29.02
C THR A 311 -16.57 -5.02 28.31
N SER A 312 -16.87 -4.26 27.25
CA SER A 312 -15.89 -3.46 26.54
C SER A 312 -15.23 -2.42 27.44
N TYR A 313 -13.91 -2.27 27.40
CA TYR A 313 -13.19 -1.22 28.11
C TYR A 313 -13.66 0.17 27.70
N ARG A 314 -14.08 0.35 26.46
CA ARG A 314 -14.67 1.60 25.98
C ARG A 314 -15.93 1.98 26.75
N GLU A 315 -16.77 1.01 27.10
CA GLU A 315 -17.96 1.22 27.93
C GLU A 315 -17.58 1.55 29.36
N VAL A 316 -16.62 0.81 29.94
CA VAL A 316 -16.12 1.07 31.30
C VAL A 316 -15.60 2.51 31.41
N PHE A 317 -14.74 2.96 30.50
CA PHE A 317 -14.23 4.34 30.51
C PHE A 317 -15.32 5.39 30.29
N ARG A 318 -16.33 5.09 29.47
CA ARG A 318 -17.49 5.97 29.30
C ARG A 318 -18.28 6.14 30.63
N TYR A 319 -18.51 5.05 31.34
CA TYR A 319 -19.19 5.10 32.67
C TYR A 319 -18.36 5.81 33.70
N LEU A 320 -17.06 5.56 33.79
CA LEU A 320 -16.17 6.26 34.73
C LEU A 320 -16.15 7.78 34.46
N ARG A 321 -16.05 8.19 33.21
CA ARG A 321 -16.11 9.60 32.83
C ARG A 321 -17.45 10.22 33.19
N ALA A 322 -18.57 9.55 32.93
CA ALA A 322 -19.90 10.05 33.29
C ALA A 322 -20.11 10.15 34.82
N SER A 323 -19.47 9.25 35.58
CA SER A 323 -19.53 9.30 37.07
C SER A 323 -18.65 10.37 37.65
N ALA A 324 -17.45 10.62 37.08
CA ALA A 324 -16.55 11.68 37.55
C ALA A 324 -17.09 13.12 37.37
N TRP A 325 -18.08 13.31 36.50
CA TRP A 325 -18.75 14.62 36.30
C TRP A 325 -19.96 14.82 37.20
N LYS A 326 -20.28 13.86 38.08
CA LYS A 326 -21.40 13.96 39.03
C LYS A 326 -20.98 14.39 40.45
N TYR A 327 -19.69 14.50 40.69
CA TYR A 327 -19.07 14.99 41.91
C TYR A 327 -18.05 16.08 41.57
#